data_89b1e77954e8470c542a64f9bac9399d
#
_entry.id   89b1e77954e8470c542a64f9bac9399d
#
_cell.length_a   1.000
_cell.length_b   1.000
_cell.length_c   1.000
_cell.angle_alpha   90.00
_cell.angle_beta   90.00
_cell.angle_gamma   90.00
#
_symmetry.space_group_name_H-M   'P 1'
#
loop_
_entity.id
_entity.type
_entity.pdbx_description
1 polymer ?
#
loop_
_entity_poly.entity_id
_entity_poly.type
_entity_poly.pdbx_seq_one_letter_code
_entity_poly.pdbx_strand_id
1 'polypeptide(L)'
;MEFKIDTKPSYVILTPVSSSLDANLTDAIRQKWESLAESGSQNLILDMQNCTVADETAYDDLLTLHEFGYENDRSFVITGLKNEVFQSMKEKELHHTLNIAPTIIEAVDIVSM
;
A
#
# COMPACT_ATOMS: atom_id res chain seq x y z
N MET A 1 -0.54 9.24 13.25
CA MET A 1 0.02 9.07 11.89
C MET A 1 -0.91 9.70 10.88
N GLU A 2 -0.41 10.57 10.05
CA GLU A 2 -1.24 11.29 9.10
C GLU A 2 -1.25 10.66 7.71
N PHE A 3 -2.42 10.65 7.10
CA PHE A 3 -2.60 10.20 5.72
C PHE A 3 -3.39 11.24 4.94
N LYS A 4 -3.04 11.39 3.68
CA LYS A 4 -3.91 12.00 2.72
C LYS A 4 -4.80 10.89 2.19
N ILE A 5 -6.11 11.06 2.24
CA ILE A 5 -7.08 10.02 1.90
C ILE A 5 -7.96 10.49 0.75
N ASP A 6 -8.03 9.69 -0.30
CA ASP A 6 -8.91 9.95 -1.43
C ASP A 6 -9.81 8.72 -1.61
N THR A 7 -11.08 8.85 -1.25
CA THR A 7 -12.06 7.76 -1.29
C THR A 7 -12.85 7.79 -2.58
N LYS A 8 -12.83 6.67 -3.30
CA LYS A 8 -13.59 6.48 -4.53
C LYS A 8 -14.60 5.35 -4.32
N PRO A 9 -15.57 5.15 -5.24
CA PRO A 9 -16.60 4.12 -5.06
C PRO A 9 -16.08 2.70 -4.84
N SER A 10 -15.00 2.31 -5.51
CA SER A 10 -14.51 0.94 -5.45
C SER A 10 -13.11 0.80 -4.83
N TYR A 11 -12.46 1.91 -4.49
CA TYR A 11 -11.12 1.88 -3.90
C TYR A 11 -10.85 3.13 -3.09
N VAL A 12 -9.80 3.07 -2.28
CA VAL A 12 -9.31 4.23 -1.53
C VAL A 12 -7.82 4.38 -1.79
N ILE A 13 -7.38 5.62 -1.91
CA ILE A 13 -5.95 5.94 -2.04
C ILE A 13 -5.50 6.52 -0.70
N LEU A 14 -4.55 5.84 -0.05
CA LEU A 14 -3.89 6.33 1.15
C LEU A 14 -2.49 6.80 0.79
N THR A 15 -2.19 8.06 1.10
CA THR A 15 -0.87 8.65 0.89
C THR A 15 -0.30 9.04 2.24
N PRO A 16 0.60 8.23 2.82
CA PRO A 16 1.22 8.58 4.09
C PRO A 16 2.03 9.86 3.97
N VAL A 17 1.98 10.69 4.99
CA VAL A 17 2.81 11.91 5.06
C VAL A 17 4.21 11.56 5.57
N SER A 18 4.37 10.42 6.24
CA SER A 18 5.65 9.98 6.77
C SER A 18 6.71 9.78 5.67
N SER A 19 7.95 10.15 5.98
CA SER A 19 9.10 9.93 5.10
C SER A 19 9.71 8.54 5.23
N SER A 20 9.31 7.77 6.24
CA SER A 20 9.87 6.44 6.53
C SER A 20 8.80 5.36 6.46
N LEU A 21 9.11 4.29 5.75
CA LEU A 21 8.31 3.07 5.78
C LEU A 21 8.87 2.19 6.90
N ASP A 22 8.10 2.05 7.98
CA ASP A 22 8.48 1.26 9.15
C ASP A 22 7.26 0.55 9.73
N ALA A 23 7.46 -0.21 10.81
CA ALA A 23 6.38 -0.97 11.45
C ALA A 23 5.27 -0.07 12.00
N ASN A 24 5.60 1.14 12.45
CA ASN A 24 4.58 2.07 12.93
C ASN A 24 3.67 2.52 11.79
N LEU A 25 4.24 2.78 10.63
CA LEU A 25 3.48 3.18 9.47
C LEU A 25 2.61 2.03 8.95
N THR A 26 3.16 0.84 8.83
CA THR A 26 2.39 -0.32 8.34
C THR A 26 1.23 -0.67 9.27
N ASP A 27 1.43 -0.55 10.58
CA ASP A 27 0.35 -0.76 11.55
C ASP A 27 -0.74 0.28 11.40
N ALA A 28 -0.37 1.55 11.19
CA ALA A 28 -1.34 2.62 10.97
C ALA A 28 -2.12 2.42 9.67
N ILE A 29 -1.45 1.95 8.61
CA ILE A 29 -2.09 1.62 7.33
C ILE A 29 -3.12 0.52 7.54
N ARG A 30 -2.75 -0.55 8.25
CA ARG A 30 -3.65 -1.67 8.52
C ARG A 30 -4.89 -1.20 9.27
N GLN A 31 -4.71 -0.43 10.32
CA GLN A 31 -5.83 0.09 11.12
C GLN A 31 -6.75 0.96 10.30
N LYS A 32 -6.19 1.82 9.47
CA LYS A 32 -6.99 2.72 8.62
C LYS A 32 -7.78 1.91 7.58
N TRP A 33 -7.14 0.93 6.96
CA TRP A 33 -7.80 0.09 5.96
C TRP A 33 -8.95 -0.71 6.59
N GLU A 34 -8.73 -1.32 7.75
CA GLU A 34 -9.77 -2.05 8.47
C GLU A 34 -10.96 -1.15 8.82
N SER A 35 -10.68 0.08 9.26
CA SER A 35 -11.71 1.07 9.57
C SER A 35 -12.54 1.44 8.35
N LEU A 36 -11.90 1.66 7.22
CA LEU A 36 -12.58 1.99 5.96
C LEU A 36 -13.36 0.80 5.41
N ALA A 37 -12.86 -0.40 5.62
CA ALA A 37 -13.49 -1.63 5.17
C ALA A 37 -14.82 -1.92 5.86
N GLU A 38 -15.01 -1.43 7.08
CA GLU A 38 -16.29 -1.58 7.81
C GLU A 38 -17.44 -0.87 7.12
N SER A 39 -17.16 0.18 6.35
CA SER A 39 -18.18 0.93 5.63
C SER A 39 -18.40 0.40 4.20
N GLY A 40 -17.71 -0.68 3.82
CA GLY A 40 -17.86 -1.31 2.50
C GLY A 40 -16.60 -2.01 2.07
N SER A 41 -16.67 -2.77 1.01
CA SER A 41 -15.50 -3.41 0.40
C SER A 41 -14.69 -2.36 -0.33
N GLN A 42 -13.47 -2.11 0.14
CA GLN A 42 -12.60 -1.12 -0.46
C GLN A 42 -11.28 -1.76 -0.85
N ASN A 43 -10.91 -1.62 -2.11
CA ASN A 43 -9.57 -1.92 -2.57
C ASN A 43 -8.66 -0.78 -2.10
N LEU A 44 -7.40 -1.10 -1.82
CA LEU A 44 -6.46 -0.12 -1.31
C LEU A 44 -5.35 0.15 -2.32
N ILE A 45 -5.14 1.42 -2.62
CA ILE A 45 -3.95 1.89 -3.30
C ILE A 45 -3.12 2.64 -2.26
N LEU A 46 -1.90 2.18 -2.05
CA LEU A 46 -0.96 2.81 -1.13
C LEU A 46 0.03 3.62 -1.96
N ASP A 47 -0.07 4.96 -1.85
CA ASP A 47 0.82 5.86 -2.57
C ASP A 47 1.98 6.27 -1.67
N MET A 48 3.16 5.78 -2.00
CA MET A 48 4.36 5.92 -1.19
C MET A 48 5.27 7.08 -1.62
N GLN A 49 4.72 8.05 -2.34
CA GLN A 49 5.52 9.13 -2.92
C GLN A 49 6.31 9.97 -1.91
N ASN A 50 5.88 9.99 -0.65
CA ASN A 50 6.57 10.77 0.39
C ASN A 50 7.60 9.95 1.17
N CYS A 51 7.63 8.62 0.99
CA CYS A 51 8.56 7.77 1.71
C CYS A 51 9.88 7.70 0.95
N THR A 52 10.94 8.14 1.60
CA THR A 52 12.28 8.19 1.00
C THR A 52 13.19 7.08 1.53
N VAL A 53 12.84 6.49 2.69
CA VAL A 53 13.60 5.40 3.29
C VAL A 53 12.65 4.29 3.73
N ALA A 54 13.14 3.08 3.80
CA ALA A 54 12.37 1.92 4.23
C ALA A 54 13.18 1.07 5.20
N ASP A 55 12.52 0.65 6.28
CA ASP A 55 13.04 -0.35 7.18
C ASP A 55 12.61 -1.72 6.62
N GLU A 56 13.58 -2.59 6.36
CA GLU A 56 13.30 -3.90 5.77
C GLU A 56 12.35 -4.75 6.62
N THR A 57 12.31 -4.51 7.93
CA THR A 57 11.38 -5.25 8.80
C THR A 57 9.91 -4.95 8.49
N ALA A 58 9.64 -3.80 7.85
CA ALA A 58 8.29 -3.44 7.44
C ALA A 58 7.81 -4.23 6.21
N TYR A 59 8.72 -4.86 5.48
CA TYR A 59 8.35 -5.60 4.27
C TYR A 59 7.46 -6.80 4.56
N ASP A 60 7.69 -7.49 5.68
CA ASP A 60 6.83 -8.60 6.09
C ASP A 60 5.42 -8.11 6.40
N ASP A 61 5.30 -6.90 6.93
CA ASP A 61 4.00 -6.28 7.21
C ASP A 61 3.26 -5.94 5.92
N LEU A 62 3.98 -5.54 4.88
CA LEU A 62 3.36 -5.30 3.57
C LEU A 62 2.80 -6.60 2.97
N LEU A 63 3.53 -7.69 3.12
CA LEU A 63 3.06 -9.00 2.69
C LEU A 63 1.82 -9.42 3.47
N THR A 64 1.77 -9.13 4.77
CA THR A 64 0.60 -9.39 5.60
C THR A 64 -0.61 -8.59 5.13
N LEU A 65 -0.41 -7.32 4.75
CA LEU A 65 -1.48 -6.49 4.18
C LEU A 65 -2.00 -7.07 2.86
N HIS A 66 -1.10 -7.57 2.04
CA HIS A 66 -1.47 -8.21 0.78
C HIS A 66 -2.34 -9.45 1.05
N GLU A 67 -1.95 -10.29 2.00
CA GLU A 67 -2.71 -11.49 2.38
C GLU A 67 -4.06 -11.13 2.96
N PHE A 68 -4.13 -10.09 3.78
CA PHE A 68 -5.40 -9.60 4.33
C PHE A 68 -6.36 -9.21 3.20
N GLY A 69 -5.87 -8.50 2.21
CA GLY A 69 -6.68 -8.13 1.04
C GLY A 69 -7.17 -9.36 0.29
N TYR A 70 -6.26 -10.27 0.00
CA TYR A 70 -6.59 -11.49 -0.73
C TYR A 70 -7.66 -12.31 -0.02
N GLU A 71 -7.55 -12.48 1.29
CA GLU A 71 -8.52 -13.25 2.09
C GLU A 71 -9.90 -12.59 2.13
N ASN A 72 -9.97 -11.29 1.91
CA ASN A 72 -11.22 -10.51 1.97
C ASN A 72 -11.71 -10.06 0.59
N ASP A 73 -11.19 -10.66 -0.47
CA ASP A 73 -11.51 -10.32 -1.87
C ASP A 73 -11.28 -8.83 -2.18
N ARG A 74 -10.17 -8.30 -1.67
CA ARG A 74 -9.77 -6.91 -1.89
C ARG A 74 -8.38 -6.86 -2.48
N SER A 75 -8.16 -5.89 -3.37
CA SER A 75 -6.85 -5.68 -3.96
C SER A 75 -6.04 -4.70 -3.12
N PHE A 76 -4.75 -4.94 -3.00
CA PHE A 76 -3.79 -4.05 -2.37
C PHE A 76 -2.70 -3.77 -3.39
N VAL A 77 -2.57 -2.50 -3.79
CA VAL A 77 -1.61 -2.08 -4.82
C VAL A 77 -0.76 -0.95 -4.24
N ILE A 78 0.55 -1.04 -4.45
CA ILE A 78 1.51 -0.03 -4.01
C ILE A 78 1.98 0.75 -5.24
N THR A 79 2.03 2.06 -5.13
CA THR A 79 2.53 2.93 -6.19
C THR A 79 3.35 4.08 -5.60
N GLY A 80 3.99 4.85 -6.44
CA GLY A 80 4.76 6.01 -6.03
C GLY A 80 6.07 5.70 -5.33
N LEU A 81 6.55 4.46 -5.39
CA LEU A 81 7.80 4.09 -4.73
C LEU A 81 8.98 4.86 -5.30
N LYS A 82 9.82 5.40 -4.41
CA LYS A 82 11.11 5.94 -4.81
C LYS A 82 11.98 4.82 -5.32
N ASN A 83 12.85 5.12 -6.27
CA ASN A 83 13.68 4.12 -6.92
C ASN A 83 14.49 3.29 -5.92
N GLU A 84 15.07 3.93 -4.92
CA GLU A 84 15.89 3.26 -3.90
C GLU A 84 15.06 2.26 -3.09
N VAL A 85 13.83 2.63 -2.72
CA VAL A 85 12.94 1.74 -1.98
C VAL A 85 12.50 0.58 -2.88
N PHE A 86 12.14 0.87 -4.12
CA PHE A 86 11.75 -0.17 -5.07
C PHE A 86 12.89 -1.17 -5.31
N GLN A 87 14.10 -0.70 -5.49
CA GLN A 87 15.26 -1.58 -5.68
C GLN A 87 15.50 -2.48 -4.47
N SER A 88 15.36 -1.93 -3.26
CA SER A 88 15.48 -2.72 -2.03
C SER A 88 14.41 -3.81 -1.97
N MET A 89 13.17 -3.48 -2.29
CA MET A 89 12.07 -4.46 -2.33
C MET A 89 12.31 -5.52 -3.40
N LYS A 90 12.84 -5.12 -4.54
CA LYS A 90 13.17 -6.02 -5.63
C LYS A 90 14.26 -7.02 -5.24
N GLU A 91 15.28 -6.56 -4.51
CA GLU A 91 16.33 -7.43 -3.97
C GLU A 91 15.78 -8.51 -3.04
N LYS A 92 14.70 -8.22 -2.34
CA LYS A 92 13.99 -9.18 -1.48
C LYS A 92 12.92 -9.95 -2.24
N GLU A 93 12.84 -9.79 -3.54
CA GLU A 93 11.87 -10.46 -4.41
C GLU A 93 10.41 -10.18 -4.09
N LEU A 94 10.11 -9.07 -3.42
CA LEU A 94 8.75 -8.69 -3.04
C LEU A 94 7.89 -8.33 -4.24
N HIS A 95 8.52 -7.87 -5.32
CA HIS A 95 7.80 -7.50 -6.55
C HIS A 95 7.12 -8.70 -7.24
N HIS A 96 7.46 -9.93 -6.86
CA HIS A 96 6.81 -11.13 -7.37
C HIS A 96 5.48 -11.41 -6.68
N THR A 97 5.33 -10.97 -5.43
CA THR A 97 4.13 -11.22 -4.63
C THR A 97 3.24 -9.98 -4.53
N LEU A 98 3.85 -8.81 -4.26
CA LEU A 98 3.11 -7.56 -4.11
C LEU A 98 2.76 -6.98 -5.48
N ASN A 99 1.56 -6.39 -5.56
CA ASN A 99 1.16 -5.63 -6.74
C ASN A 99 1.78 -4.25 -6.65
N ILE A 100 2.76 -3.96 -7.48
CA ILE A 100 3.44 -2.67 -7.53
C ILE A 100 3.20 -2.04 -8.90
N ALA A 101 2.61 -0.86 -8.91
CA ALA A 101 2.35 -0.11 -10.14
C ALA A 101 3.26 1.13 -10.20
N PRO A 102 3.79 1.45 -11.37
CA PRO A 102 4.67 2.62 -11.51
C PRO A 102 3.95 3.96 -11.28
N THR A 103 2.67 4.02 -11.60
CA THR A 103 1.88 5.25 -11.49
C THR A 103 0.54 5.02 -10.83
N ILE A 104 -0.07 6.11 -10.34
CA ILE A 104 -1.44 6.08 -9.81
C ILE A 104 -2.44 5.58 -10.86
N ILE A 105 -2.26 6.00 -12.11
CA ILE A 105 -3.17 5.62 -13.19
C ILE A 105 -3.18 4.11 -13.39
N GLU A 106 -2.01 3.50 -13.39
CA GLU A 106 -1.90 2.05 -13.53
C GLU A 106 -2.43 1.32 -12.29
N ALA A 107 -2.21 1.88 -11.10
CA ALA A 107 -2.78 1.31 -9.87
C ALA A 107 -4.30 1.32 -9.91
N VAL A 108 -4.91 2.40 -10.37
CA VAL A 108 -6.37 2.50 -10.52
C VAL A 108 -6.87 1.45 -11.51
N ASP A 109 -6.17 1.26 -12.62
CA ASP A 109 -6.54 0.23 -13.59
C ASP A 109 -6.55 -1.17 -12.97
N ILE A 110 -5.57 -1.48 -12.12
CA ILE A 110 -5.49 -2.79 -11.45
C ILE A 110 -6.69 -3.01 -10.53
N VAL A 111 -7.03 -2.03 -9.69
CA VAL A 111 -8.12 -2.18 -8.72
C VAL A 111 -9.51 -2.06 -9.35
N SER A 112 -9.60 -1.55 -10.57
CA SER A 112 -10.87 -1.34 -11.26
C SER A 112 -11.27 -2.52 -12.15
N MET A 113 -10.40 -3.51 -12.28
CA MET A 113 -10.64 -4.70 -13.11
C MET A 113 -11.61 -5.68 -12.49
#